data_9582bceafb1724b8b58a80e861718a8b
#
_entry.id   9582bceafb1724b8b58a80e861718a8b
#
_cell.length_a   1.000
_cell.length_b   1.000
_cell.length_c   1.000
_cell.angle_alpha   90.00
_cell.angle_beta   90.00
_cell.angle_gamma   90.00
#
_symmetry.space_group_name_H-M   'P 1'
#
loop_
_entity.id
_entity.type
_entity.pdbx_description
1 polymer ?
#
loop_
_entity_poly.entity_id
_entity_poly.type
_entity_poly.pdbx_seq_one_letter_code
_entity_poly.pdbx_strand_id
1 'polypeptide(L)'
;GACIVSNDNKILSMGYNGFPKGCSDDEFPWAREGDPLDTKYLYVTHSELNAILNYRGGSLEGAKLYVSLFPCNECAKAIIQTGIKTVVYDCDKYEHTPSVIASKRMLDAAGVRYYKYNRTGREIKLSV
;
A
#
# COMPACT_ATOMS: atom_id res chain seq x y z
N GLY A 1 3.82 1.64 6.27
CA GLY A 1 3.78 0.20 6.20
C GLY A 1 2.52 -0.35 5.57
N ALA A 2 2.58 -1.58 5.16
CA ALA A 2 1.47 -2.29 4.56
C ALA A 2 1.42 -3.73 5.07
N CYS A 3 0.20 -4.26 5.19
CA CYS A 3 -0.03 -5.62 5.66
C CYS A 3 -1.14 -6.25 4.82
N ILE A 4 -0.87 -7.42 4.26
CA ILE A 4 -1.86 -8.18 3.50
C ILE A 4 -2.43 -9.26 4.39
N VAL A 5 -3.76 -9.34 4.43
CA VAL A 5 -4.51 -10.21 5.32
C VAL A 5 -5.50 -11.03 4.49
N SER A 6 -5.62 -12.31 4.81
CA SER A 6 -6.60 -13.18 4.16
C SER A 6 -8.03 -12.86 4.62
N ASN A 7 -9.02 -13.43 3.94
CA ASN A 7 -10.42 -13.26 4.32
C ASN A 7 -10.73 -13.73 5.73
N ASP A 8 -9.98 -14.70 6.24
CA ASP A 8 -10.13 -15.19 7.60
C ASP A 8 -9.17 -14.53 8.60
N ASN A 9 -8.68 -13.33 8.24
CA ASN A 9 -7.87 -12.45 9.08
C ASN A 9 -6.50 -13.00 9.48
N LYS A 10 -5.91 -13.82 8.65
CA LYS A 10 -4.53 -14.26 8.84
C LYS A 10 -3.59 -13.33 8.11
N ILE A 11 -2.51 -12.93 8.76
CA ILE A 11 -1.49 -12.10 8.12
C ILE A 11 -0.74 -12.95 7.12
N LEU A 12 -0.74 -12.52 5.85
CA LEU A 12 -0.08 -13.21 4.76
C LEU A 12 1.28 -12.61 4.44
N SER A 13 1.40 -11.30 4.50
CA SER A 13 2.63 -10.60 4.14
C SER A 13 2.63 -9.19 4.72
N MET A 14 3.83 -8.63 4.85
CA MET A 14 4.03 -7.25 5.31
C MET A 14 5.08 -6.59 4.43
N GLY A 15 5.03 -5.27 4.34
CA GLY A 15 6.00 -4.50 3.60
C GLY A 15 6.20 -3.11 4.19
N TYR A 16 7.39 -2.59 3.98
CA TYR A 16 7.77 -1.23 4.36
C TYR A 16 8.42 -0.56 3.15
N ASN A 17 8.46 0.76 3.15
CA ASN A 17 9.18 1.50 2.12
C ASN A 17 10.66 1.16 2.22
N GLY A 18 11.29 0.88 1.10
CA GLY A 18 12.70 0.57 1.07
C GLY A 18 13.25 0.51 -0.34
N PHE A 19 14.57 0.46 -0.43
CA PHE A 19 15.23 0.32 -1.72
C PHE A 19 15.24 -1.15 -2.15
N PRO A 20 15.39 -1.41 -3.46
CA PRO A 20 15.53 -2.78 -3.95
C PRO A 20 16.69 -3.52 -3.29
N LYS A 21 16.63 -4.85 -3.30
CA LYS A 21 17.69 -5.68 -2.76
C LYS A 21 19.03 -5.34 -3.44
N GLY A 22 20.08 -5.21 -2.63
CA GLY A 22 21.38 -4.83 -3.12
C GLY A 22 21.63 -3.33 -3.23
N CYS A 23 20.57 -2.51 -3.03
CA CYS A 23 20.70 -1.05 -3.03
C CYS A 23 20.76 -0.59 -1.57
N SER A 24 21.96 -0.30 -1.09
CA SER A 24 22.20 0.05 0.29
C SER A 24 21.60 1.40 0.65
N ASP A 25 21.02 1.51 1.84
CA ASP A 25 20.54 2.79 2.38
C ASP A 25 21.68 3.81 2.52
N ASP A 26 22.91 3.36 2.65
CA ASP A 26 24.08 4.23 2.75
C ASP A 26 24.49 4.81 1.40
N GLU A 27 24.15 4.14 0.31
CA GLU A 27 24.57 4.54 -1.05
C GLU A 27 23.47 5.24 -1.82
N PHE A 28 22.21 5.01 -1.48
CA PHE A 28 21.06 5.58 -2.20
C PHE A 28 20.43 6.71 -1.41
N PRO A 29 19.91 7.74 -2.11
CA PRO A 29 19.41 8.95 -1.45
C PRO A 29 18.06 8.75 -0.78
N TRP A 30 17.91 9.28 0.44
CA TRP A 30 16.63 9.39 1.13
C TRP A 30 16.04 10.80 1.07
N ALA A 31 16.74 11.74 0.42
CA ALA A 31 16.30 13.12 0.34
C ALA A 31 14.98 13.26 -0.41
N ARG A 32 14.20 14.25 -0.01
CA ARG A 32 12.92 14.57 -0.67
C ARG A 32 13.06 15.69 -1.68
N GLU A 33 14.12 16.47 -1.59
CA GLU A 33 14.37 17.63 -2.45
C GLU A 33 15.75 17.53 -3.07
N GLY A 34 15.87 18.05 -4.28
CA GLY A 34 17.11 18.06 -5.04
C GLY A 34 16.86 17.57 -6.46
N ASP A 35 17.94 17.28 -7.18
CA ASP A 35 17.83 16.71 -8.51
C ASP A 35 17.14 15.35 -8.42
N PRO A 36 16.36 14.95 -9.45
CA PRO A 36 15.62 13.68 -9.39
C PRO A 36 16.47 12.48 -9.04
N LEU A 37 17.70 12.39 -9.57
CA LEU A 37 18.60 11.26 -9.27
C LEU A 37 19.16 11.29 -7.86
N ASP A 38 19.04 12.41 -7.15
CA ASP A 38 19.53 12.58 -5.79
C ASP A 38 18.42 12.56 -4.74
N THR A 39 17.22 12.15 -5.14
CA THR A 39 16.09 11.99 -4.24
C THR A 39 15.63 10.53 -4.22
N LYS A 40 14.89 10.15 -3.18
CA LYS A 40 14.46 8.76 -2.98
C LYS A 40 13.41 8.29 -4.00
N TYR A 41 12.72 9.19 -4.66
CA TYR A 41 11.48 8.85 -5.40
C TYR A 41 11.69 7.94 -6.59
N LEU A 42 12.86 7.94 -7.21
CA LEU A 42 13.14 7.06 -8.33
C LEU A 42 13.58 5.67 -7.88
N TYR A 43 13.95 5.50 -6.62
CA TYR A 43 14.58 4.27 -6.12
C TYR A 43 13.75 3.53 -5.09
N VAL A 44 12.93 4.23 -4.33
CA VAL A 44 12.20 3.59 -3.23
C VAL A 44 11.05 2.73 -3.76
N THR A 45 10.95 1.52 -3.22
CA THR A 45 9.79 0.65 -3.44
C THR A 45 8.80 0.90 -2.33
N HIS A 46 7.56 1.21 -2.68
CA HIS A 46 6.52 1.49 -1.68
C HIS A 46 6.15 0.24 -0.89
N SER A 47 5.67 0.45 0.32
CA SER A 47 5.33 -0.62 1.25
C SER A 47 4.30 -1.60 0.68
N GLU A 48 3.32 -1.12 -0.07
CA GLU A 48 2.30 -1.98 -0.68
C GLU A 48 2.92 -2.94 -1.68
N LEU A 49 3.76 -2.42 -2.55
CA LEU A 49 4.43 -3.26 -3.55
C LEU A 49 5.38 -4.25 -2.88
N ASN A 50 6.10 -3.82 -1.84
CA ASN A 50 6.96 -4.72 -1.07
C ASN A 50 6.16 -5.83 -0.40
N ALA A 51 5.00 -5.53 0.17
CA ALA A 51 4.14 -6.55 0.76
C ALA A 51 3.72 -7.59 -0.28
N ILE A 52 3.34 -7.14 -1.47
CA ILE A 52 2.95 -8.02 -2.58
C ILE A 52 4.13 -8.89 -3.01
N LEU A 53 5.28 -8.29 -3.23
CA LEU A 53 6.47 -8.99 -3.71
C LEU A 53 7.08 -9.92 -2.65
N ASN A 54 6.89 -9.63 -1.38
CA ASN A 54 7.37 -10.47 -0.28
C ASN A 54 6.52 -11.73 -0.08
N TYR A 55 5.29 -11.74 -0.60
CA TYR A 55 4.42 -12.88 -0.42
C TYR A 55 4.89 -14.07 -1.27
N ARG A 56 5.08 -15.20 -0.64
CA ARG A 56 5.57 -16.44 -1.28
C ARG A 56 4.53 -17.55 -1.29
N GLY A 57 3.32 -17.26 -0.86
CA GLY A 57 2.25 -18.26 -0.85
C GLY A 57 1.54 -18.39 -2.19
N GLY A 58 0.31 -18.82 -2.14
CA GLY A 58 -0.53 -18.98 -3.31
C GLY A 58 -1.15 -17.66 -3.77
N SER A 59 -2.44 -17.68 -4.05
CA SER A 59 -3.15 -16.51 -4.56
C SER A 59 -3.43 -15.48 -3.47
N LEU A 60 -3.40 -14.20 -3.85
CA LEU A 60 -3.88 -13.09 -3.02
C LEU A 60 -5.33 -12.72 -3.36
N GLU A 61 -5.99 -13.50 -4.20
CA GLU A 61 -7.36 -13.24 -4.64
C GLU A 61 -8.29 -13.09 -3.44
N GLY A 62 -9.02 -11.97 -3.40
CA GLY A 62 -9.97 -11.70 -2.31
C GLY A 62 -9.34 -11.20 -1.01
N ALA A 63 -8.03 -11.07 -0.95
CA ALA A 63 -7.35 -10.60 0.25
C ALA A 63 -7.63 -9.12 0.53
N LYS A 64 -7.25 -8.68 1.73
CA LYS A 64 -7.35 -7.29 2.18
C LYS A 64 -5.96 -6.72 2.35
N LEU A 65 -5.80 -5.45 2.00
CA LEU A 65 -4.57 -4.71 2.22
C LEU A 65 -4.82 -3.61 3.25
N TYR A 66 -4.09 -3.63 4.35
CA TYR A 66 -4.06 -2.54 5.32
C TYR A 66 -2.82 -1.71 5.05
N VAL A 67 -2.99 -0.40 4.91
CA VAL A 67 -1.89 0.49 4.54
C VAL A 67 -1.99 1.81 5.31
N SER A 68 -0.85 2.36 5.70
CA SER A 68 -0.83 3.61 6.45
C SER A 68 -1.25 4.81 5.59
N LEU A 69 -0.84 4.85 4.34
CA LEU A 69 -1.13 5.95 3.42
C LEU A 69 -1.85 5.42 2.18
N PHE A 70 -2.88 6.13 1.72
CA PHE A 70 -3.64 5.69 0.54
C PHE A 70 -2.70 5.39 -0.64
N PRO A 71 -2.90 4.26 -1.34
CA PRO A 71 -1.98 3.83 -2.40
C PRO A 71 -1.90 4.83 -3.56
N CYS A 72 -0.70 5.01 -4.07
CA CYS A 72 -0.49 5.78 -5.29
C CYS A 72 -1.01 5.01 -6.51
N ASN A 73 -1.04 5.67 -7.65
CA ASN A 73 -1.54 5.06 -8.89
C ASN A 73 -0.74 3.81 -9.31
N GLU A 74 0.56 3.79 -9.09
CA GLU A 74 1.37 2.61 -9.43
C GLU A 74 1.07 1.42 -8.53
N CYS A 75 0.96 1.65 -7.21
CA CYS A 75 0.60 0.60 -6.27
C CYS A 75 -0.83 0.10 -6.49
N ALA A 76 -1.76 0.98 -6.87
CA ALA A 76 -3.12 0.58 -7.19
C ALA A 76 -3.17 -0.45 -8.31
N LYS A 77 -2.36 -0.28 -9.35
CA LYS A 77 -2.27 -1.24 -10.45
C LYS A 77 -1.85 -2.62 -9.94
N ALA A 78 -0.81 -2.67 -9.12
CA ALA A 78 -0.33 -3.93 -8.56
C ALA A 78 -1.39 -4.59 -7.66
N ILE A 79 -2.06 -3.81 -6.83
CA ILE A 79 -3.14 -4.29 -5.96
C ILE A 79 -4.24 -4.95 -6.78
N ILE A 80 -4.69 -4.27 -7.85
CA ILE A 80 -5.74 -4.78 -8.74
C ILE A 80 -5.31 -6.09 -9.40
N GLN A 81 -4.10 -6.12 -9.93
CA GLN A 81 -3.61 -7.28 -10.67
C GLN A 81 -3.43 -8.52 -9.80
N THR A 82 -3.20 -8.36 -8.50
CA THR A 82 -3.09 -9.49 -7.57
C THR A 82 -4.44 -10.06 -7.15
N GLY A 83 -5.53 -9.37 -7.41
CA GLY A 83 -6.86 -9.79 -6.99
C GLY A 83 -7.23 -9.37 -5.57
N ILE A 84 -6.45 -8.54 -4.92
CA ILE A 84 -6.84 -7.93 -3.63
C ILE A 84 -8.13 -7.14 -3.85
N LYS A 85 -9.11 -7.34 -2.97
CA LYS A 85 -10.46 -6.76 -3.15
C LYS A 85 -10.81 -5.66 -2.17
N THR A 86 -10.00 -5.45 -1.14
CA THR A 86 -10.29 -4.44 -0.12
C THR A 86 -9.00 -3.74 0.30
N VAL A 87 -9.04 -2.43 0.36
CA VAL A 87 -7.95 -1.59 0.86
C VAL A 87 -8.46 -0.82 2.06
N VAL A 88 -7.78 -0.95 3.20
CA VAL A 88 -8.09 -0.19 4.41
C VAL A 88 -6.92 0.74 4.67
N TYR A 89 -7.16 2.03 4.60
CA TYR A 89 -6.11 3.04 4.76
C TYR A 89 -6.29 3.86 6.03
N ASP A 90 -5.20 4.35 6.59
CA ASP A 90 -5.23 5.22 7.77
C ASP A 90 -5.26 6.69 7.40
N CYS A 91 -4.52 7.10 6.38
CA CYS A 91 -4.35 8.51 5.99
C CYS A 91 -4.50 8.67 4.48
N ASP A 92 -5.20 9.74 4.07
CA ASP A 92 -5.40 10.08 2.64
C ASP A 92 -5.05 11.55 2.39
N LYS A 93 -3.93 11.99 2.97
CA LYS A 93 -3.54 13.41 2.91
C LYS A 93 -3.21 13.91 1.50
N TYR A 94 -3.00 13.00 0.54
CA TYR A 94 -2.72 13.36 -0.86
C TYR A 94 -3.93 13.17 -1.77
N GLU A 95 -5.13 13.15 -1.23
CA GLU A 95 -6.38 12.83 -1.96
C GLU A 95 -6.64 13.73 -3.16
N HIS A 96 -6.09 14.94 -3.19
CA HIS A 96 -6.30 15.89 -4.30
C HIS A 96 -5.24 15.76 -5.40
N THR A 97 -4.24 14.92 -5.22
CA THR A 97 -3.20 14.74 -6.24
C THR A 97 -3.71 13.90 -7.41
N PRO A 98 -3.21 14.13 -8.63
CA PRO A 98 -3.56 13.28 -9.77
C PRO A 98 -3.30 11.80 -9.52
N SER A 99 -2.22 11.47 -8.82
CA SER A 99 -1.87 10.08 -8.49
C SER A 99 -2.99 9.39 -7.71
N VAL A 100 -3.47 10.00 -6.63
CA VAL A 100 -4.51 9.39 -5.78
C VAL A 100 -5.86 9.39 -6.48
N ILE A 101 -6.18 10.44 -7.24
CA ILE A 101 -7.42 10.48 -8.01
C ILE A 101 -7.43 9.33 -9.04
N ALA A 102 -6.33 9.13 -9.76
CA ALA A 102 -6.20 8.03 -10.72
C ALA A 102 -6.28 6.67 -10.01
N SER A 103 -5.64 6.54 -8.86
CA SER A 103 -5.71 5.34 -8.04
C SER A 103 -7.16 4.96 -7.72
N LYS A 104 -7.92 5.92 -7.22
CA LYS A 104 -9.33 5.69 -6.88
C LYS A 104 -10.17 5.34 -8.10
N ARG A 105 -9.95 6.01 -9.23
CA ARG A 105 -10.64 5.69 -10.47
C ARG A 105 -10.41 4.24 -10.91
N MET A 106 -9.16 3.78 -10.81
CA MET A 106 -8.82 2.40 -11.18
C MET A 106 -9.41 1.40 -10.19
N LEU A 107 -9.30 1.68 -8.89
CA LEU A 107 -9.85 0.80 -7.86
C LEU A 107 -11.37 0.68 -8.00
N ASP A 108 -12.06 1.80 -8.23
CA ASP A 108 -13.51 1.80 -8.46
C ASP A 108 -13.87 0.97 -9.69
N ALA A 109 -13.18 1.19 -10.80
CA ALA A 109 -13.44 0.46 -12.04
C ALA A 109 -13.23 -1.05 -11.90
N ALA A 110 -12.24 -1.44 -11.11
CA ALA A 110 -11.90 -2.85 -10.89
C ALA A 110 -12.74 -3.51 -9.78
N GLY A 111 -13.61 -2.76 -9.13
CA GLY A 111 -14.44 -3.30 -8.06
C GLY A 111 -13.70 -3.54 -6.74
N VAL A 112 -12.57 -2.86 -6.54
CA VAL A 112 -11.83 -2.93 -5.29
C VAL A 112 -12.42 -1.91 -4.31
N ARG A 113 -12.86 -2.37 -3.16
CA ARG A 113 -13.39 -1.49 -2.13
C ARG A 113 -12.25 -0.87 -1.35
N TYR A 114 -12.43 0.38 -0.92
CA TYR A 114 -11.46 1.03 -0.05
C TYR A 114 -12.20 1.89 0.97
N TYR A 115 -11.70 1.90 2.20
CA TYR A 115 -12.28 2.71 3.27
C TYR A 115 -11.21 3.04 4.30
N LYS A 116 -11.48 4.12 5.02
CA LYS A 116 -10.56 4.58 6.06
C LYS A 116 -10.70 3.71 7.30
N TYR A 117 -9.55 3.36 7.91
CA TYR A 117 -9.55 2.63 9.17
C TYR A 117 -10.25 3.45 10.25
N ASN A 118 -11.24 2.86 10.91
CA ASN A 118 -12.05 3.54 11.90
C ASN A 118 -11.61 3.14 13.31
N ARG A 119 -10.71 3.92 13.89
CA ARG A 119 -10.20 3.67 15.24
C ARG A 119 -11.30 3.77 16.29
N THR A 120 -12.21 4.73 16.12
CA THR A 120 -13.35 4.89 17.03
C THR A 120 -14.28 3.69 16.94
N GLY A 121 -14.56 3.21 15.72
CA GLY A 121 -15.37 2.02 15.53
C GLY A 121 -14.74 0.79 16.16
N ARG A 122 -13.41 0.66 16.08
CA ARG A 122 -12.71 -0.43 16.75
C ARG A 122 -12.83 -0.34 18.26
N GLU A 123 -12.68 0.84 18.83
CA GLU A 123 -12.83 1.05 20.27
C GLU A 123 -14.24 0.72 20.75
N ILE A 124 -15.25 1.13 19.99
CA ILE A 124 -16.64 0.79 20.30
C ILE A 124 -16.84 -0.71 20.30
N LYS A 125 -16.27 -1.42 19.32
CA LYS A 125 -16.37 -2.88 19.26
C LYS A 125 -15.70 -3.54 20.45
N LEU A 126 -14.57 -3.02 20.91
CA LEU A 126 -13.87 -3.53 22.07
C LEU A 126 -14.64 -3.31 23.35
N SER A 127 -15.45 -2.28 23.42
CA SER A 127 -16.24 -1.97 24.60
C SER A 127 -17.57 -2.72 24.65
N VAL A 128 -17.91 -3.40 23.61
CA VAL A 128 -19.10 -4.25 23.54
C VAL A 128 -18.78 -5.64 24.03
#